data_0f4ab89c05b9fb765a81f42b6b8f7b3d
#
_entry.id   0f4ab89c05b9fb765a81f42b6b8f7b3d
#
_cell.length_a   1.000
_cell.length_b   1.000
_cell.length_c   1.000
_cell.angle_alpha   90.00
_cell.angle_beta   90.00
_cell.angle_gamma   90.00
#
_symmetry.space_group_name_H-M   'P 1'
#
loop_
_entity.id
_entity.type
_entity.pdbx_description
1 polymer ?
#
loop_
_entity_poly.entity_id
_entity_poly.type
_entity_poly.pdbx_seq_one_letter_code
_entity_poly.pdbx_strand_id
1 'polypeptide(L)'
;MSIFPFIILSDILYYYNYHLFLKDNIGALISKIFNINSKSSSIFLLCLFTSHPGNAIYIKNMLDNDEISLNDASNLLCYTYFPSIAFVIGTIGISLYGSYRFGLYLYLICLINNILIGIFLRNKNDNIDSDIVINNNSNIFDVISNSIMKGINTSFIILGTLIIFTIIINLILRYVNINPYILGIFSGILELTSGVIKISDISNSINNKFLLTVFILCFSSLSILFQSFTILSKYKINIKKILIVKLIFSIISTFTIYLITLI
;
A
#
# COMPACT_ATOMS: atom_id res chain seq x y z
N MET A 1 -9.63 12.51 -5.51
CA MET A 1 -10.19 12.18 -6.85
C MET A 1 -9.21 11.50 -7.81
N SER A 2 -7.91 11.45 -7.53
CA SER A 2 -6.92 10.79 -8.42
C SER A 2 -6.93 9.26 -8.40
N ILE A 3 -7.43 8.60 -7.35
CA ILE A 3 -7.35 7.14 -7.21
C ILE A 3 -8.28 6.42 -8.18
N PHE A 4 -9.49 6.93 -8.43
CA PHE A 4 -10.50 6.29 -9.27
C PHE A 4 -10.03 6.00 -10.71
N PRO A 5 -9.47 6.97 -11.47
CA PRO A 5 -8.93 6.68 -12.80
C PRO A 5 -7.80 5.64 -12.80
N PHE A 6 -6.95 5.66 -11.76
CA PHE A 6 -5.86 4.69 -11.64
C PHE A 6 -6.37 3.27 -11.39
N ILE A 7 -7.45 3.10 -10.62
CA ILE A 7 -8.08 1.78 -10.41
C ILE A 7 -8.60 1.22 -11.75
N ILE A 8 -9.30 2.04 -12.53
CA ILE A 8 -9.84 1.63 -13.84
C ILE A 8 -8.70 1.26 -14.79
N LEU A 9 -7.70 2.13 -14.92
CA LEU A 9 -6.55 1.89 -15.78
C LEU A 9 -5.81 0.61 -15.38
N SER A 10 -5.63 0.40 -14.08
CA SER A 10 -4.99 -0.78 -13.54
C SER A 10 -5.71 -2.08 -13.91
N ASP A 11 -7.05 -2.10 -13.78
CA ASP A 11 -7.85 -3.27 -14.12
C ASP A 11 -7.80 -3.56 -15.62
N ILE A 12 -7.86 -2.52 -16.46
CA ILE A 12 -7.71 -2.64 -17.93
C ILE A 12 -6.34 -3.19 -18.29
N LEU A 13 -5.25 -2.66 -17.71
CA LEU A 13 -3.89 -3.14 -17.96
C LEU A 13 -3.70 -4.59 -17.54
N TYR A 14 -4.30 -4.99 -16.40
CA TYR A 14 -4.28 -6.38 -15.97
C TYR A 14 -5.05 -7.28 -16.96
N TYR A 15 -6.24 -6.87 -17.38
CA TYR A 15 -7.07 -7.61 -18.34
C TYR A 15 -6.32 -7.90 -19.66
N TYR A 16 -5.59 -6.91 -20.18
CA TYR A 16 -4.76 -7.07 -21.38
C TYR A 16 -3.39 -7.72 -21.13
N ASN A 17 -3.20 -8.38 -19.99
CA ASN A 17 -1.97 -9.07 -19.63
C ASN A 17 -0.70 -8.20 -19.67
N TYR A 18 -0.83 -6.87 -19.50
CA TYR A 18 0.31 -5.96 -19.52
C TYR A 18 1.32 -6.28 -18.40
N HIS A 19 0.88 -6.91 -17.32
CA HIS A 19 1.73 -7.43 -16.27
C HIS A 19 2.72 -8.50 -16.75
N LEU A 20 2.36 -9.29 -17.80
CA LEU A 20 3.27 -10.26 -18.40
C LEU A 20 4.41 -9.59 -19.17
N PHE A 21 4.14 -8.46 -19.82
CA PHE A 21 5.19 -7.67 -20.47
C PHE A 21 6.22 -7.14 -19.45
N LEU A 22 5.79 -6.73 -18.27
CA LEU A 22 6.67 -6.32 -17.18
C LEU A 22 7.46 -7.50 -16.59
N LYS A 23 6.91 -8.71 -16.64
CA LYS A 23 7.55 -9.96 -16.21
C LYS A 23 8.89 -10.19 -16.92
N ASP A 24 8.92 -10.06 -18.23
CA ASP A 24 10.05 -10.46 -19.05
C ASP A 24 11.23 -9.47 -18.99
N ASN A 25 10.98 -8.23 -18.62
CA ASN A 25 12.00 -7.18 -18.56
C ASN A 25 12.53 -6.96 -17.13
N ILE A 26 11.82 -6.14 -16.35
CA ILE A 26 12.26 -5.75 -15.00
C ILE A 26 11.82 -6.78 -13.95
N GLY A 27 10.73 -7.51 -14.23
CA GLY A 27 10.17 -8.51 -13.32
C GLY A 27 11.14 -9.64 -12.99
N ALA A 28 11.99 -10.05 -13.94
CA ALA A 28 13.01 -11.08 -13.73
C ALA A 28 14.03 -10.68 -12.65
N LEU A 29 14.41 -9.41 -12.59
CA LEU A 29 15.34 -8.90 -11.58
C LEU A 29 14.70 -8.91 -10.18
N ILE A 30 13.45 -8.46 -10.07
CA ILE A 30 12.69 -8.46 -8.81
C ILE A 30 12.41 -9.89 -8.35
N SER A 31 12.03 -10.77 -9.27
CA SER A 31 11.84 -12.20 -9.01
C SER A 31 13.09 -12.81 -8.38
N LYS A 32 14.27 -12.49 -8.89
CA LYS A 32 15.55 -12.96 -8.37
C LYS A 32 15.89 -12.37 -7.00
N ILE A 33 15.61 -11.08 -6.78
CA ILE A 33 15.88 -10.40 -5.50
C ILE A 33 14.99 -10.95 -4.39
N PHE A 34 13.69 -11.08 -4.64
CA PHE A 34 12.72 -11.51 -3.63
C PHE A 34 12.51 -13.03 -3.61
N ASN A 35 13.09 -13.76 -4.58
CA ASN A 35 12.88 -15.19 -4.80
C ASN A 35 11.40 -15.56 -4.85
N ILE A 36 10.66 -14.82 -5.66
CA ILE A 36 9.22 -15.00 -5.90
C ILE A 36 8.98 -15.36 -7.35
N ASN A 37 7.80 -15.92 -7.62
CA ASN A 37 7.33 -16.17 -8.97
C ASN A 37 7.41 -14.88 -9.81
N SER A 38 7.75 -15.02 -11.08
CA SER A 38 7.86 -13.89 -12.03
C SER A 38 6.55 -13.12 -12.20
N LYS A 39 5.38 -13.77 -12.05
CA LYS A 39 4.08 -13.11 -12.02
C LYS A 39 3.90 -12.22 -10.80
N SER A 40 4.29 -12.70 -9.61
CA SER A 40 4.29 -11.92 -8.37
C SER A 40 5.20 -10.71 -8.45
N SER A 41 6.32 -10.81 -9.17
CA SER A 41 7.26 -9.70 -9.38
C SER A 41 6.66 -8.59 -10.25
N SER A 42 5.87 -8.93 -11.26
CA SER A 42 5.19 -7.94 -12.10
C SER A 42 4.14 -7.15 -11.33
N ILE A 43 3.46 -7.78 -10.34
CA ILE A 43 2.54 -7.07 -9.45
C ILE A 43 3.25 -6.06 -8.57
N PHE A 44 4.41 -6.42 -8.02
CA PHE A 44 5.19 -5.45 -7.25
C PHE A 44 5.47 -4.19 -8.07
N LEU A 45 5.85 -4.34 -9.35
CA LEU A 45 6.06 -3.21 -10.27
C LEU A 45 4.78 -2.40 -10.51
N LEU A 46 3.66 -3.08 -10.79
CA LEU A 46 2.38 -2.39 -10.99
C LEU A 46 1.96 -1.60 -9.76
N CYS A 47 2.18 -2.13 -8.56
CA CYS A 47 1.83 -1.48 -7.31
C CYS A 47 2.63 -0.20 -7.04
N LEU A 48 3.84 -0.04 -7.60
CA LEU A 48 4.59 1.21 -7.53
C LEU A 48 3.84 2.37 -8.19
N PHE A 49 3.08 2.09 -9.26
CA PHE A 49 2.35 3.10 -10.01
C PHE A 49 0.91 3.29 -9.53
N THR A 50 0.26 2.20 -9.09
CA THR A 50 -1.18 2.19 -8.78
C THR A 50 -1.49 2.49 -7.32
N SER A 51 -0.49 2.39 -6.44
CA SER A 51 -0.65 2.56 -5.00
C SER A 51 -1.72 1.63 -4.38
N HIS A 52 -1.97 1.78 -3.08
CA HIS A 52 -3.05 1.08 -2.38
C HIS A 52 -4.40 1.82 -2.60
N PRO A 53 -5.55 1.13 -2.61
CA PRO A 53 -5.73 -0.33 -2.50
C PRO A 53 -5.59 -1.11 -3.82
N GLY A 54 -5.01 -0.54 -4.86
CA GLY A 54 -4.82 -1.19 -6.17
C GLY A 54 -4.07 -2.53 -6.06
N ASN A 55 -3.11 -2.62 -5.12
CA ASN A 55 -2.41 -3.87 -4.81
C ASN A 55 -3.38 -5.02 -4.47
N ALA A 56 -4.41 -4.75 -3.66
CA ALA A 56 -5.38 -5.78 -3.27
C ALA A 56 -6.24 -6.25 -4.45
N ILE A 57 -6.53 -5.36 -5.41
CA ILE A 57 -7.29 -5.71 -6.62
C ILE A 57 -6.46 -6.66 -7.50
N TYR A 58 -5.17 -6.36 -7.72
CA TYR A 58 -4.30 -7.24 -8.50
C TYR A 58 -4.13 -8.61 -7.83
N ILE A 59 -3.86 -8.63 -6.53
CA ILE A 59 -3.71 -9.87 -5.77
C ILE A 59 -5.02 -10.69 -5.83
N LYS A 60 -6.18 -10.03 -5.73
CA LYS A 60 -7.48 -10.68 -5.89
C LYS A 60 -7.65 -11.31 -7.27
N ASN A 61 -7.34 -10.56 -8.33
CA ASN A 61 -7.45 -11.06 -9.70
C ASN A 61 -6.55 -12.29 -9.92
N MET A 62 -5.31 -12.31 -9.35
CA MET A 62 -4.44 -13.48 -9.42
C MET A 62 -4.95 -14.67 -8.63
N LEU A 63 -5.57 -14.44 -7.47
CA LEU A 63 -6.21 -15.50 -6.69
C LEU A 63 -7.46 -16.04 -7.38
N ASP A 64 -8.26 -15.17 -8.01
CA ASP A 64 -9.46 -15.56 -8.78
C ASP A 64 -9.07 -16.44 -10.00
N ASN A 65 -7.83 -16.29 -10.52
CA ASN A 65 -7.28 -17.05 -11.66
C ASN A 65 -6.35 -18.20 -11.24
N ASP A 66 -6.24 -18.53 -9.96
CA ASP A 66 -5.34 -19.57 -9.42
C ASP A 66 -3.85 -19.38 -9.81
N GLU A 67 -3.42 -18.11 -10.00
CA GLU A 67 -2.06 -17.79 -10.41
C GLU A 67 -1.07 -17.71 -9.24
N ILE A 68 -1.56 -17.52 -8.01
CA ILE A 68 -0.74 -17.46 -6.79
C ILE A 68 -1.41 -18.21 -5.63
N SER A 69 -0.59 -18.68 -4.69
CA SER A 69 -1.07 -19.27 -3.45
C SER A 69 -1.58 -18.24 -2.45
N LEU A 70 -2.40 -18.67 -1.47
CA LEU A 70 -2.84 -17.80 -0.36
C LEU A 70 -1.66 -17.29 0.49
N ASN A 71 -0.59 -18.07 0.58
CA ASN A 71 0.61 -17.66 1.29
C ASN A 71 1.35 -16.57 0.53
N ASP A 72 1.50 -16.71 -0.79
CA ASP A 72 2.12 -15.68 -1.63
C ASP A 72 1.31 -14.40 -1.64
N ALA A 73 -0.02 -14.50 -1.74
CA ALA A 73 -0.91 -13.36 -1.63
C ALA A 73 -0.73 -12.61 -0.31
N SER A 74 -0.62 -13.34 0.81
CA SER A 74 -0.36 -12.76 2.13
C SER A 74 1.02 -12.10 2.21
N ASN A 75 2.04 -12.70 1.58
CA ASN A 75 3.38 -12.13 1.49
C ASN A 75 3.39 -10.87 0.63
N LEU A 76 2.80 -10.91 -0.58
CA LEU A 76 2.68 -9.78 -1.48
C LEU A 76 2.03 -8.58 -0.79
N LEU A 77 0.95 -8.81 -0.03
CA LEU A 77 0.31 -7.74 0.75
C LEU A 77 1.26 -7.10 1.77
N CYS A 78 2.24 -7.82 2.33
CA CYS A 78 3.17 -7.21 3.28
C CYS A 78 4.03 -6.10 2.66
N TYR A 79 4.45 -6.24 1.39
CA TYR A 79 5.44 -5.36 0.78
C TYR A 79 4.96 -4.61 -0.48
N THR A 80 3.67 -4.66 -0.81
CA THR A 80 3.10 -3.92 -1.95
C THR A 80 2.27 -2.69 -1.56
N TYR A 81 2.30 -2.29 -0.29
CA TYR A 81 1.62 -1.07 0.16
C TYR A 81 2.47 0.16 -0.15
N PHE A 82 2.35 0.68 -1.36
CA PHE A 82 2.96 1.95 -1.75
C PHE A 82 1.95 3.08 -1.61
N PRO A 83 2.28 4.15 -0.88
CA PRO A 83 1.47 5.36 -0.92
C PRO A 83 1.64 6.04 -2.28
N SER A 84 0.61 6.76 -2.76
CA SER A 84 0.73 7.45 -4.05
C SER A 84 1.77 8.56 -3.99
N ILE A 85 2.55 8.71 -5.06
CA ILE A 85 3.57 9.76 -5.21
C ILE A 85 2.93 11.16 -5.01
N ALA A 86 1.75 11.38 -5.61
CA ALA A 86 1.01 12.63 -5.48
C ALA A 86 0.62 12.93 -4.03
N PHE A 87 0.25 11.92 -3.24
CA PHE A 87 -0.08 12.10 -1.83
C PHE A 87 1.16 12.42 -0.99
N VAL A 88 2.25 11.63 -1.14
CA VAL A 88 3.42 11.81 -0.27
C VAL A 88 4.20 13.07 -0.64
N ILE A 89 4.45 13.31 -1.92
CA ILE A 89 5.22 14.48 -2.35
C ILE A 89 4.33 15.72 -2.40
N GLY A 90 3.15 15.62 -3.01
CA GLY A 90 2.25 16.75 -3.19
C GLY A 90 1.58 17.18 -1.88
N THR A 91 0.80 16.28 -1.28
CA THR A 91 0.02 16.63 -0.08
C THR A 91 0.91 16.73 1.15
N ILE A 92 1.70 15.71 1.47
CA ILE A 92 2.51 15.74 2.69
C ILE A 92 3.68 16.69 2.51
N GLY A 93 4.53 16.46 1.51
CA GLY A 93 5.76 17.23 1.34
C GLY A 93 5.49 18.72 1.08
N ILE A 94 4.75 19.03 0.01
CA ILE A 94 4.56 20.42 -0.43
C ILE A 94 3.47 21.10 0.40
N SER A 95 2.27 20.53 0.53
CA SER A 95 1.15 21.24 1.15
C SER A 95 1.25 21.34 2.67
N LEU A 96 1.67 20.28 3.37
CA LEU A 96 1.75 20.28 4.83
C LEU A 96 3.10 20.77 5.37
N TYR A 97 4.20 20.38 4.73
CA TYR A 97 5.54 20.72 5.23
C TYR A 97 6.28 21.77 4.39
N GLY A 98 5.69 22.27 3.31
CA GLY A 98 6.28 23.32 2.46
C GLY A 98 7.58 22.90 1.75
N SER A 99 7.85 21.58 1.63
CA SER A 99 9.12 21.08 1.11
C SER A 99 8.94 19.84 0.22
N TYR A 100 9.26 20.01 -1.07
CA TYR A 100 9.34 18.90 -2.02
C TYR A 100 10.33 17.81 -1.56
N ARG A 101 11.49 18.23 -1.03
CA ARG A 101 12.54 17.30 -0.56
C ARG A 101 12.04 16.43 0.59
N PHE A 102 11.27 16.99 1.50
CA PHE A 102 10.66 16.27 2.60
C PHE A 102 9.77 15.13 2.09
N GLY A 103 8.88 15.44 1.14
CA GLY A 103 8.02 14.43 0.53
C GLY A 103 8.80 13.35 -0.25
N LEU A 104 9.85 13.75 -0.97
CA LEU A 104 10.70 12.83 -1.72
C LEU A 104 11.41 11.83 -0.79
N TYR A 105 12.00 12.31 0.30
CA TYR A 105 12.65 11.43 1.28
C TYR A 105 11.66 10.46 1.92
N LEU A 106 10.47 10.92 2.30
CA LEU A 106 9.41 10.04 2.81
C LEU A 106 9.05 8.94 1.81
N TYR A 107 8.89 9.29 0.54
CA TYR A 107 8.54 8.31 -0.50
C TYR A 107 9.65 7.27 -0.69
N LEU A 108 10.92 7.70 -0.75
CA LEU A 108 12.07 6.81 -0.88
C LEU A 108 12.19 5.86 0.32
N ILE A 109 11.95 6.36 1.54
CA ILE A 109 11.96 5.51 2.75
C ILE A 109 10.87 4.45 2.68
N CYS A 110 9.64 4.81 2.27
CA CYS A 110 8.56 3.84 2.08
C CYS A 110 8.90 2.78 1.04
N LEU A 111 9.56 3.18 -0.06
CA LEU A 111 10.01 2.27 -1.11
C LEU A 111 11.06 1.29 -0.57
N ILE A 112 12.09 1.80 0.10
CA ILE A 112 13.14 0.98 0.71
C ILE A 112 12.54 0.03 1.75
N ASN A 113 11.64 0.52 2.62
CA ASN A 113 10.95 -0.31 3.60
C ASN A 113 10.22 -1.50 2.96
N ASN A 114 9.46 -1.27 1.90
CA ASN A 114 8.75 -2.34 1.20
C ASN A 114 9.72 -3.32 0.51
N ILE A 115 10.84 -2.85 -0.05
CA ILE A 115 11.89 -3.72 -0.60
C ILE A 115 12.50 -4.59 0.51
N LEU A 116 12.82 -4.02 1.66
CA LEU A 116 13.36 -4.77 2.80
C LEU A 116 12.39 -5.84 3.31
N ILE A 117 11.09 -5.53 3.39
CA ILE A 117 10.06 -6.52 3.74
C ILE A 117 10.05 -7.65 2.71
N GLY A 118 10.10 -7.34 1.41
CA GLY A 118 10.12 -8.34 0.35
C GLY A 118 11.34 -9.28 0.43
N ILE A 119 12.52 -8.72 0.71
CA ILE A 119 13.75 -9.51 0.92
C ILE A 119 13.63 -10.40 2.17
N PHE A 120 13.07 -9.88 3.26
CA PHE A 120 12.88 -10.62 4.50
C PHE A 120 11.89 -11.78 4.35
N LEU A 121 10.81 -11.57 3.61
CA LEU A 121 9.78 -12.58 3.35
C LEU A 121 10.11 -13.50 2.17
N ARG A 122 11.35 -13.46 1.69
CA ARG A 122 11.83 -14.26 0.57
C ARG A 122 11.47 -15.73 0.74
N ASN A 123 10.66 -16.25 -0.16
CA ASN A 123 10.21 -17.65 -0.14
C ASN A 123 11.16 -18.51 -0.97
N LYS A 124 11.42 -19.74 -0.47
CA LYS A 124 12.31 -20.68 -1.16
C LYS A 124 11.60 -21.61 -2.15
N ASN A 125 10.27 -21.76 -2.09
CA ASN A 125 9.60 -22.84 -2.80
C ASN A 125 8.11 -22.56 -3.07
N ASP A 126 7.74 -21.87 -4.13
CA ASP A 126 6.41 -22.12 -4.73
C ASP A 126 6.46 -21.72 -6.21
N ASN A 127 7.03 -22.61 -7.02
CA ASN A 127 6.99 -22.50 -8.47
C ASN A 127 5.60 -22.96 -8.95
N ILE A 128 4.61 -22.11 -8.88
CA ILE A 128 3.40 -22.26 -9.68
C ILE A 128 3.68 -21.55 -11.01
N ASP A 129 4.47 -22.17 -11.85
CA ASP A 129 4.66 -21.74 -13.25
C ASP A 129 3.50 -22.26 -14.11
N SER A 130 2.30 -21.81 -13.87
CA SER A 130 1.21 -21.96 -14.82
C SER A 130 1.16 -20.72 -15.70
N ASP A 131 1.67 -20.81 -16.91
CA ASP A 131 1.46 -19.80 -17.96
C ASP A 131 0.01 -19.88 -18.46
N ILE A 132 -0.94 -19.50 -17.59
CA ILE A 132 -2.32 -19.32 -17.99
C ILE A 132 -2.39 -17.97 -18.71
N VAL A 133 -2.23 -17.97 -20.00
CA VAL A 133 -2.58 -16.83 -20.84
C VAL A 133 -4.11 -16.79 -20.89
N ILE A 134 -4.69 -15.82 -20.20
CA ILE A 134 -6.13 -15.60 -20.28
C ILE A 134 -6.43 -15.10 -21.68
N ASN A 135 -7.00 -15.97 -22.50
CA ASN A 135 -7.49 -15.59 -23.82
C ASN A 135 -8.79 -14.78 -23.65
N ASN A 136 -8.64 -13.48 -23.59
CA ASN A 136 -9.74 -12.56 -23.36
C ASN A 136 -10.36 -12.13 -24.71
N ASN A 137 -11.41 -12.83 -25.11
CA ASN A 137 -12.22 -12.49 -26.31
C ASN A 137 -13.37 -11.52 -26.00
N SER A 138 -13.34 -10.81 -24.87
CA SER A 138 -14.41 -9.87 -24.51
C SER A 138 -14.33 -8.59 -25.33
N ASN A 139 -15.49 -8.01 -25.63
CA ASN A 139 -15.56 -6.71 -26.29
C ASN A 139 -14.90 -5.63 -25.40
N ILE A 140 -14.14 -4.72 -26.01
CA ILE A 140 -13.46 -3.62 -25.30
C ILE A 140 -14.41 -2.79 -24.44
N PHE A 141 -15.65 -2.60 -24.90
CA PHE A 141 -16.67 -1.87 -24.15
C PHE A 141 -17.09 -2.59 -22.86
N ASP A 142 -17.15 -3.94 -22.89
CA ASP A 142 -17.46 -4.74 -21.70
C ASP A 142 -16.34 -4.67 -20.68
N VAL A 143 -15.09 -4.68 -21.14
CA VAL A 143 -13.91 -4.54 -20.29
C VAL A 143 -13.93 -3.18 -19.59
N ILE A 144 -14.13 -2.09 -20.34
CA ILE A 144 -14.18 -0.74 -19.78
C ILE A 144 -15.34 -0.61 -18.79
N SER A 145 -16.55 -1.10 -19.15
CA SER A 145 -17.72 -1.05 -18.27
C SER A 145 -17.46 -1.79 -16.95
N ASN A 146 -16.92 -3.00 -17.02
CA ASN A 146 -16.58 -3.80 -15.83
C ASN A 146 -15.52 -3.13 -14.98
N SER A 147 -14.49 -2.55 -15.58
CA SER A 147 -13.44 -1.83 -14.86
C SER A 147 -13.96 -0.58 -14.17
N ILE A 148 -14.90 0.15 -14.80
CA ILE A 148 -15.60 1.29 -14.17
C ILE A 148 -16.40 0.82 -12.96
N MET A 149 -17.17 -0.26 -13.06
CA MET A 149 -17.96 -0.80 -11.95
C MET A 149 -17.07 -1.26 -10.78
N LYS A 150 -15.95 -1.92 -11.07
CA LYS A 150 -14.93 -2.26 -10.05
C LYS A 150 -14.36 -1.00 -9.40
N GLY A 151 -14.05 0.03 -10.18
CA GLY A 151 -13.56 1.32 -9.70
C GLY A 151 -14.56 2.01 -8.75
N ILE A 152 -15.84 2.03 -9.11
CA ILE A 152 -16.94 2.57 -8.29
C ILE A 152 -17.01 1.82 -6.96
N ASN A 153 -17.12 0.48 -6.99
CA ASN A 153 -17.20 -0.34 -5.78
C ASN A 153 -16.00 -0.14 -4.85
N THR A 154 -14.80 -0.09 -5.41
CA THR A 154 -13.58 0.16 -4.64
C THR A 154 -13.58 1.56 -4.02
N SER A 155 -14.06 2.57 -4.75
CA SER A 155 -14.18 3.93 -4.24
C SER A 155 -15.16 4.03 -3.07
N PHE A 156 -16.28 3.30 -3.11
CA PHE A 156 -17.22 3.21 -1.98
C PHE A 156 -16.59 2.53 -0.75
N ILE A 157 -15.79 1.47 -0.94
CA ILE A 157 -15.04 0.83 0.15
C ILE A 157 -14.06 1.84 0.79
N ILE A 158 -13.33 2.60 -0.01
CA ILE A 158 -12.40 3.62 0.46
C ILE A 158 -13.14 4.69 1.26
N LEU A 159 -14.21 5.27 0.71
CA LEU A 159 -15.00 6.30 1.38
C LEU A 159 -15.61 5.80 2.68
N GLY A 160 -16.24 4.63 2.67
CA GLY A 160 -16.85 4.03 3.86
C GLY A 160 -15.83 3.79 4.98
N THR A 161 -14.66 3.25 4.64
CA THR A 161 -13.58 3.03 5.63
C THR A 161 -13.04 4.33 6.19
N LEU A 162 -12.79 5.34 5.36
CA LEU A 162 -12.34 6.66 5.80
C LEU A 162 -13.33 7.28 6.79
N ILE A 163 -14.63 7.25 6.48
CA ILE A 163 -15.69 7.79 7.34
C ILE A 163 -15.69 7.06 8.68
N ILE A 164 -15.71 5.72 8.69
CA ILE A 164 -15.75 4.92 9.92
C ILE A 164 -14.55 5.24 10.82
N PHE A 165 -13.33 5.19 10.27
CA PHE A 165 -12.13 5.45 11.07
C PHE A 165 -12.04 6.89 11.56
N THR A 166 -12.48 7.87 10.75
CA THR A 166 -12.54 9.28 11.16
C THR A 166 -13.55 9.50 12.29
N ILE A 167 -14.71 8.85 12.23
CA ILE A 167 -15.71 8.90 13.32
C ILE A 167 -15.14 8.31 14.61
N ILE A 168 -14.47 7.15 14.55
CA ILE A 168 -13.83 6.52 15.70
C ILE A 168 -12.81 7.46 16.34
N ILE A 169 -11.94 8.08 15.53
CA ILE A 169 -10.94 9.04 16.03
C ILE A 169 -11.64 10.21 16.74
N ASN A 170 -12.65 10.81 16.11
CA ASN A 170 -13.35 11.97 16.68
C ASN A 170 -14.13 11.63 17.96
N LEU A 171 -14.71 10.43 18.03
CA LEU A 171 -15.37 9.98 19.27
C LEU A 171 -14.38 9.82 20.43
N ILE A 172 -13.22 9.21 20.18
CA ILE A 172 -12.19 9.05 21.21
C ILE A 172 -11.71 10.41 21.70
N LEU A 173 -11.46 11.35 20.77
CA LEU A 173 -11.02 12.71 21.09
C LEU A 173 -12.01 13.51 21.93
N ARG A 174 -13.30 13.22 21.81
CA ARG A 174 -14.34 13.90 22.59
C ARG A 174 -14.27 13.56 24.07
N TYR A 175 -13.79 12.37 24.43
CA TYR A 175 -13.81 11.85 25.80
C TYR A 175 -12.44 11.76 26.44
N VAL A 176 -11.35 11.82 25.69
CA VAL A 176 -9.99 11.62 26.20
C VAL A 176 -9.10 12.79 25.77
N ASN A 177 -8.56 13.49 26.76
CA ASN A 177 -7.55 14.52 26.52
C ASN A 177 -6.18 13.83 26.40
N ILE A 178 -5.66 13.73 25.19
CA ILE A 178 -4.45 12.96 24.85
C ILE A 178 -3.33 13.93 24.47
N ASN A 179 -2.10 13.60 24.88
CA ASN A 179 -0.92 14.33 24.45
C ASN A 179 -0.86 14.39 22.90
N PRO A 180 -0.57 15.57 22.29
CA PRO A 180 -0.58 15.74 20.84
C PRO A 180 0.27 14.71 20.05
N TYR A 181 1.40 14.28 20.61
CA TYR A 181 2.25 13.24 19.97
C TYR A 181 1.57 11.88 19.93
N ILE A 182 1.03 11.45 21.07
CA ILE A 182 0.30 10.18 21.18
C ILE A 182 -0.92 10.23 20.27
N LEU A 183 -1.60 11.38 20.24
CA LEU A 183 -2.75 11.62 19.39
C LEU A 183 -2.40 11.50 17.88
N GLY A 184 -1.31 12.11 17.47
CA GLY A 184 -0.84 12.04 16.08
C GLY A 184 -0.54 10.60 15.66
N ILE A 185 0.23 9.87 16.49
CA ILE A 185 0.57 8.45 16.22
C ILE A 185 -0.70 7.59 16.23
N PHE A 186 -1.54 7.70 17.25
CA PHE A 186 -2.76 6.92 17.37
C PHE A 186 -3.71 7.15 16.20
N SER A 187 -3.94 8.41 15.83
CA SER A 187 -4.76 8.76 14.66
C SER A 187 -4.16 8.21 13.38
N GLY A 188 -2.84 8.24 13.23
CA GLY A 188 -2.14 7.73 12.04
C GLY A 188 -2.14 6.21 11.95
N ILE A 189 -2.11 5.50 13.09
CA ILE A 189 -2.31 4.04 13.12
C ILE A 189 -3.73 3.71 12.65
N LEU A 190 -4.73 4.48 13.03
CA LEU A 190 -6.11 4.26 12.62
C LEU A 190 -6.35 4.72 11.18
N GLU A 191 -6.02 5.98 10.86
CA GLU A 191 -6.24 6.56 9.54
C GLU A 191 -5.06 7.48 9.17
N LEU A 192 -4.47 7.21 8.01
CA LEU A 192 -3.22 7.80 7.54
C LEU A 192 -3.27 9.32 7.46
N THR A 193 -4.29 9.85 6.77
CA THR A 193 -4.40 11.28 6.48
C THR A 193 -4.61 12.09 7.76
N SER A 194 -5.52 11.64 8.63
CA SER A 194 -5.80 12.26 9.92
C SER A 194 -4.55 12.30 10.81
N GLY A 195 -3.78 11.21 10.81
CA GLY A 195 -2.54 11.15 11.58
C GLY A 195 -1.48 12.12 11.09
N VAL A 196 -1.23 12.16 9.79
CA VAL A 196 -0.22 13.04 9.20
C VAL A 196 -0.59 14.53 9.41
N ILE A 197 -1.86 14.89 9.27
CA ILE A 197 -2.32 16.26 9.54
C ILE A 197 -2.05 16.62 11.01
N LYS A 198 -2.48 15.77 11.96
CA LYS A 198 -2.25 16.03 13.39
C LYS A 198 -0.77 16.14 13.77
N ILE A 199 0.10 15.32 13.14
CA ILE A 199 1.55 15.45 13.33
C ILE A 199 2.07 16.77 12.77
N SER A 200 1.58 17.20 11.60
CA SER A 200 2.00 18.48 11.01
C SER A 200 1.68 19.68 11.89
N ASP A 201 0.59 19.61 12.67
CA ASP A 201 0.12 20.69 13.57
C ASP A 201 0.87 20.74 14.92
N ILE A 202 1.66 19.72 15.26
CA ILE A 202 2.43 19.74 16.52
C ILE A 202 3.52 20.82 16.44
N SER A 203 3.59 21.67 17.47
CA SER A 203 4.67 22.63 17.61
C SER A 203 5.97 21.94 18.05
N ASN A 204 6.74 21.39 17.12
CA ASN A 204 7.99 20.69 17.39
C ASN A 204 8.97 20.82 16.22
N SER A 205 10.20 20.31 16.45
CA SER A 205 11.22 20.24 15.41
C SER A 205 10.74 19.44 14.20
N ILE A 206 11.16 19.86 13.02
CA ILE A 206 10.79 19.20 11.76
C ILE A 206 11.27 17.75 11.71
N ASN A 207 12.39 17.43 12.38
CA ASN A 207 12.96 16.09 12.46
C ASN A 207 12.02 15.14 13.21
N ASN A 208 11.46 15.55 14.34
CA ASN A 208 10.52 14.71 15.09
C ASN A 208 9.23 14.45 14.30
N LYS A 209 8.71 15.49 13.62
CA LYS A 209 7.55 15.33 12.71
C LYS A 209 7.88 14.34 11.59
N PHE A 210 9.07 14.43 11.02
CA PHE A 210 9.54 13.52 9.97
C PHE A 210 9.53 12.06 10.44
N LEU A 211 10.14 11.79 11.61
CA LEU A 211 10.19 10.44 12.19
C LEU A 211 8.79 9.84 12.43
N LEU A 212 7.89 10.63 13.01
CA LEU A 212 6.52 10.19 13.24
C LEU A 212 5.77 9.91 11.93
N THR A 213 5.98 10.76 10.92
CA THR A 213 5.39 10.58 9.59
C THR A 213 5.94 9.34 8.89
N VAL A 214 7.25 9.06 9.00
CA VAL A 214 7.88 7.82 8.52
C VAL A 214 7.21 6.60 9.14
N PHE A 215 7.03 6.58 10.46
CA PHE A 215 6.38 5.48 11.15
C PHE A 215 4.99 5.19 10.57
N ILE A 216 4.15 6.21 10.48
CA ILE A 216 2.77 6.06 10.01
C ILE A 216 2.71 5.60 8.57
N LEU A 217 3.53 6.18 7.68
CA LEU A 217 3.57 5.82 6.27
C LEU A 217 4.05 4.37 6.05
N CYS A 218 5.10 3.95 6.75
CA CYS A 218 5.61 2.58 6.66
C CYS A 218 4.64 1.55 7.24
N PHE A 219 3.90 1.88 8.28
CA PHE A 219 2.85 1.03 8.85
C PHE A 219 1.65 0.90 7.92
N SER A 220 1.32 1.95 7.17
CA SER A 220 0.21 2.02 6.19
C SER A 220 -1.20 2.08 6.78
N SER A 221 -1.39 2.44 8.02
CA SER A 221 -2.64 2.58 8.77
C SER A 221 -3.63 1.40 8.71
N LEU A 222 -4.47 1.26 9.74
CA LEU A 222 -5.49 0.20 9.81
C LEU A 222 -6.60 0.41 8.78
N SER A 223 -6.97 1.66 8.46
CA SER A 223 -8.02 1.94 7.47
C SER A 223 -7.65 1.42 6.09
N ILE A 224 -6.39 1.59 5.67
CA ILE A 224 -5.88 1.10 4.38
C ILE A 224 -5.79 -0.43 4.36
N LEU A 225 -5.29 -1.04 5.44
CA LEU A 225 -5.24 -2.49 5.58
C LEU A 225 -6.65 -3.09 5.54
N PHE A 226 -7.61 -2.45 6.21
CA PHE A 226 -9.01 -2.88 6.21
C PHE A 226 -9.64 -2.81 4.81
N GLN A 227 -9.34 -1.77 4.00
CA GLN A 227 -9.77 -1.70 2.60
C GLN A 227 -9.31 -2.93 1.82
N SER A 228 -8.02 -3.29 1.94
CA SER A 228 -7.45 -4.46 1.26
C SER A 228 -8.08 -5.77 1.73
N PHE A 229 -8.31 -5.92 3.03
CA PHE A 229 -8.98 -7.11 3.58
C PHE A 229 -10.43 -7.22 3.14
N THR A 230 -11.14 -6.10 2.97
CA THR A 230 -12.49 -6.09 2.44
C THR A 230 -12.53 -6.54 0.99
N ILE A 231 -11.59 -6.07 0.15
CA ILE A 231 -11.48 -6.49 -1.25
C ILE A 231 -11.17 -7.99 -1.35
N LEU A 232 -10.35 -8.51 -0.45
CA LEU A 232 -9.90 -9.90 -0.39
C LEU A 232 -10.74 -10.78 0.56
N SER A 233 -11.94 -10.34 0.96
CA SER A 233 -12.78 -11.00 1.98
C SER A 233 -13.17 -12.45 1.65
N LYS A 234 -13.19 -12.82 0.36
CA LYS A 234 -13.41 -14.21 -0.08
C LYS A 234 -12.28 -15.18 0.31
N TYR A 235 -11.08 -14.65 0.57
CA TYR A 235 -9.87 -15.41 0.77
C TYR A 235 -9.40 -15.36 2.22
N LYS A 236 -8.86 -16.49 2.71
CA LYS A 236 -8.31 -16.58 4.07
C LYS A 236 -6.89 -16.02 4.12
N ILE A 237 -6.76 -14.69 3.96
CA ILE A 237 -5.47 -13.99 4.05
C ILE A 237 -4.98 -13.96 5.51
N ASN A 238 -3.66 -14.10 5.70
CA ASN A 238 -3.06 -14.07 7.04
C ASN A 238 -2.90 -12.65 7.56
N ILE A 239 -4.00 -12.08 8.07
CA ILE A 239 -4.07 -10.70 8.59
C ILE A 239 -3.05 -10.47 9.71
N LYS A 240 -2.90 -11.43 10.64
CA LYS A 240 -1.95 -11.31 11.77
C LYS A 240 -0.52 -11.14 11.28
N LYS A 241 -0.11 -11.92 10.29
CA LYS A 241 1.23 -11.82 9.67
C LYS A 241 1.44 -10.43 9.09
N ILE A 242 0.49 -9.91 8.33
CA ILE A 242 0.59 -8.60 7.68
C ILE A 242 0.74 -7.50 8.73
N LEU A 243 -0.10 -7.48 9.75
CA LEU A 243 -0.04 -6.49 10.83
C LEU A 243 1.30 -6.52 11.57
N ILE A 244 1.78 -7.71 11.95
CA ILE A 244 3.04 -7.87 12.68
C ILE A 244 4.22 -7.42 11.83
N VAL A 245 4.30 -7.87 10.57
CA VAL A 245 5.40 -7.49 9.66
C VAL A 245 5.41 -5.98 9.44
N LYS A 246 4.27 -5.38 9.14
CA LYS A 246 4.16 -3.92 8.95
C LYS A 246 4.57 -3.15 10.20
N LEU A 247 4.15 -3.57 11.38
CA LEU A 247 4.51 -2.93 12.63
C LEU A 247 6.03 -3.02 12.90
N ILE A 248 6.61 -4.20 12.78
CA ILE A 248 8.05 -4.40 13.01
C ILE A 248 8.87 -3.54 12.06
N PHE A 249 8.57 -3.60 10.75
CA PHE A 249 9.36 -2.86 9.76
C PHE A 249 9.14 -1.34 9.83
N SER A 250 7.96 -0.86 10.26
CA SER A 250 7.76 0.57 10.52
C SER A 250 8.62 1.07 11.69
N ILE A 251 8.75 0.28 12.75
CA ILE A 251 9.63 0.59 13.89
C ILE A 251 11.10 0.59 13.44
N ILE A 252 11.54 -0.44 12.71
CA ILE A 252 12.92 -0.55 12.21
C ILE A 252 13.25 0.65 11.31
N SER A 253 12.40 0.99 10.36
CA SER A 253 12.63 2.13 9.46
C SER A 253 12.69 3.46 10.20
N THR A 254 11.81 3.66 11.19
CA THR A 254 11.83 4.87 12.00
C THR A 254 13.10 4.96 12.86
N PHE A 255 13.52 3.85 13.45
CA PHE A 255 14.72 3.80 14.28
C PHE A 255 16.00 4.00 13.44
N THR A 256 16.09 3.41 12.25
CA THR A 256 17.24 3.64 11.36
C THR A 256 17.33 5.10 10.92
N ILE A 257 16.21 5.74 10.57
CA ILE A 257 16.22 7.18 10.23
C ILE A 257 16.59 8.03 11.45
N TYR A 258 16.09 7.69 12.63
CA TYR A 258 16.49 8.39 13.88
C TYR A 258 18.01 8.34 14.09
N LEU A 259 18.64 7.19 13.92
CA LEU A 259 20.11 7.07 14.05
C LEU A 259 20.86 7.91 13.01
N ILE A 260 20.35 7.98 11.77
CA ILE A 260 20.95 8.81 10.71
C ILE A 260 20.82 10.31 11.04
N THR A 261 19.74 10.74 11.69
CA THR A 261 19.54 12.16 12.07
C THR A 261 20.33 12.60 13.31
N LEU A 262 20.93 11.65 14.04
CA LEU A 262 21.82 11.94 15.18
C LEU A 262 23.29 12.14 14.76
N ILE A 263 23.68 11.69 13.56
CA ILE A 263 25.02 11.85 12.97
C ILE A 263 25.07 13.15 12.18
#